data_a0f83286c5c657c875e77323c6b2a32c
#
_entry.id   a0f83286c5c657c875e77323c6b2a32c
#
_cell.length_a   1.000
_cell.length_b   1.000
_cell.length_c   1.000
_cell.angle_alpha   90.00
_cell.angle_beta   90.00
_cell.angle_gamma   90.00
#
_symmetry.space_group_name_H-M   'P 1'
#
loop_
_entity.id
_entity.type
_entity.pdbx_description
1 polymer ?
#
loop_
_entity_poly.entity_id
_entity_poly.type
_entity_poly.pdbx_seq_one_letter_code
_entity_poly.pdbx_strand_id
1 'polypeptide(L)'
;MTAPAPKPSEPAIVARDLTRRFGNFTAVDHISFEVASGEVFGFLGANGAGKTTAIRMLTGLLAPTAGEARVAGLDLKTQTEDIRRRIGYMSQRFSLYEDLTVLENIALYGGIYGLTDREIKDRSSAMLRTLGLSDDLVGRLPLGWKQKLAFSVALLHEPAIVFLDEPTGGVDPITRRQFWEMIYAAAARGTTVFVTTHYMDEAEYCDRISIMVDGRIATMGTPLELKEKWNVPSIDELFVRLARAS
;
A
#
# COMPACT_ATOMS: atom_id res chain seq x y z
N MET A 1 36.74 -18.90 0.94
CA MET A 1 35.50 -19.27 0.23
C MET A 1 34.48 -18.24 0.56
N THR A 2 34.28 -17.25 -0.31
CA THR A 2 33.25 -16.22 -0.20
C THR A 2 31.88 -16.87 -0.47
N ALA A 3 30.95 -16.74 0.47
CA ALA A 3 29.58 -17.18 0.27
C ALA A 3 29.02 -16.53 -1.02
N PRO A 4 28.28 -17.26 -1.86
CA PRO A 4 27.65 -16.68 -3.03
C PRO A 4 26.70 -15.56 -2.59
N ALA A 5 26.75 -14.43 -3.29
CA ALA A 5 25.80 -13.32 -3.09
C ALA A 5 24.38 -13.88 -3.15
N PRO A 6 23.46 -13.45 -2.24
CA PRO A 6 22.09 -13.90 -2.29
C PRO A 6 21.52 -13.58 -3.67
N LYS A 7 20.87 -14.57 -4.31
CA LYS A 7 20.14 -14.34 -5.56
C LYS A 7 19.17 -13.17 -5.32
N PRO A 8 19.09 -12.19 -6.25
CA PRO A 8 18.10 -11.14 -6.12
C PRO A 8 16.72 -11.82 -5.98
N SER A 9 16.03 -11.52 -4.88
CA SER A 9 14.66 -11.99 -4.65
C SER A 9 13.80 -11.50 -5.81
N GLU A 10 12.90 -12.35 -6.32
CA GLU A 10 11.96 -11.93 -7.36
C GLU A 10 11.20 -10.68 -6.88
N PRO A 11 10.96 -9.69 -7.77
CA PRO A 11 10.18 -8.52 -7.40
C PRO A 11 8.80 -8.91 -6.88
N ALA A 12 8.35 -8.25 -5.81
CA ALA A 12 7.01 -8.46 -5.25
C ALA A 12 5.91 -8.00 -6.22
N ILE A 13 6.18 -6.91 -6.97
CA ILE A 13 5.27 -6.37 -7.98
C ILE A 13 6.09 -6.09 -9.24
N VAL A 14 5.53 -6.48 -10.40
CA VAL A 14 6.01 -6.11 -11.73
C VAL A 14 4.82 -5.62 -12.53
N ALA A 15 4.86 -4.40 -13.04
CA ALA A 15 3.86 -3.84 -13.95
C ALA A 15 4.53 -3.45 -15.27
N ARG A 16 3.91 -3.76 -16.41
CA ARG A 16 4.38 -3.43 -17.75
C ARG A 16 3.25 -2.86 -18.58
N ASP A 17 3.42 -1.61 -19.00
CA ASP A 17 2.46 -0.83 -19.80
C ASP A 17 1.03 -0.90 -19.26
N LEU A 18 0.90 -0.99 -17.92
CA LEU A 18 -0.38 -1.14 -17.25
C LEU A 18 -1.25 0.08 -17.52
N THR A 19 -2.42 -0.14 -18.11
CA THR A 19 -3.29 0.92 -18.58
C THR A 19 -4.72 0.71 -18.14
N ARG A 20 -5.40 1.79 -17.75
CA ARG A 20 -6.85 1.78 -17.48
C ARG A 20 -7.55 2.96 -18.11
N ARG A 21 -8.55 2.65 -18.94
CA ARG A 21 -9.44 3.62 -19.59
C ARG A 21 -10.87 3.48 -19.09
N PHE A 22 -11.57 4.60 -18.97
CA PHE A 22 -13.00 4.70 -18.70
C PHE A 22 -13.63 5.52 -19.82
N GLY A 23 -14.23 4.84 -20.81
CA GLY A 23 -14.64 5.49 -22.04
C GLY A 23 -13.46 6.19 -22.72
N ASN A 24 -13.56 7.50 -22.93
CA ASN A 24 -12.50 8.32 -23.54
C ASN A 24 -11.45 8.82 -22.55
N PHE A 25 -11.65 8.63 -21.24
CA PHE A 25 -10.72 9.07 -20.21
C PHE A 25 -9.72 7.97 -19.87
N THR A 26 -8.43 8.27 -19.94
CA THR A 26 -7.35 7.36 -19.51
C THR A 26 -6.90 7.75 -18.12
N ALA A 27 -7.29 6.95 -17.12
CA ALA A 27 -6.95 7.20 -15.71
C ALA A 27 -5.55 6.72 -15.33
N VAL A 28 -5.05 5.68 -16.01
CA VAL A 28 -3.69 5.16 -15.89
C VAL A 28 -3.19 4.86 -17.29
N ASP A 29 -2.05 5.42 -17.68
CA ASP A 29 -1.56 5.41 -19.05
C ASP A 29 -0.15 4.81 -19.14
N HIS A 30 -0.07 3.54 -19.54
CA HIS A 30 1.15 2.79 -19.83
C HIS A 30 2.21 2.86 -18.70
N ILE A 31 1.81 2.67 -17.43
CA ILE A 31 2.76 2.67 -16.33
C ILE A 31 3.55 1.36 -16.27
N SER A 32 4.88 1.48 -16.12
CA SER A 32 5.78 0.34 -15.99
C SER A 32 6.71 0.57 -14.79
N PHE A 33 6.73 -0.38 -13.85
CA PHE A 33 7.57 -0.32 -12.66
C PHE A 33 7.71 -1.69 -11.99
N GLU A 34 8.71 -1.80 -11.10
CA GLU A 34 8.94 -2.97 -10.26
C GLU A 34 9.11 -2.54 -8.80
N VAL A 35 8.63 -3.37 -7.88
CA VAL A 35 8.80 -3.20 -6.42
C VAL A 35 9.52 -4.44 -5.89
N ALA A 36 10.61 -4.23 -5.17
CA ALA A 36 11.37 -5.31 -4.57
C ALA A 36 10.62 -5.95 -3.39
N SER A 37 10.91 -7.21 -3.09
CA SER A 37 10.34 -7.87 -1.91
C SER A 37 10.87 -7.23 -0.62
N GLY A 38 9.96 -6.92 0.33
CA GLY A 38 10.28 -6.25 1.60
C GLY A 38 10.51 -4.74 1.50
N GLU A 39 10.36 -4.14 0.31
CA GLU A 39 10.51 -2.70 0.08
C GLU A 39 9.30 -1.91 0.60
N VAL A 40 9.53 -0.72 1.13
CA VAL A 40 8.51 0.31 1.36
C VAL A 40 8.49 1.23 0.14
N PHE A 41 7.55 1.00 -0.75
CA PHE A 41 7.43 1.72 -2.02
C PHE A 41 6.32 2.77 -1.98
N GLY A 42 6.68 4.04 -2.17
CA GLY A 42 5.77 5.17 -2.22
C GLY A 42 5.25 5.46 -3.63
N PHE A 43 3.93 5.54 -3.80
CA PHE A 43 3.29 5.90 -5.07
C PHE A 43 2.60 7.26 -4.90
N LEU A 44 3.34 8.33 -5.24
CA LEU A 44 2.99 9.71 -4.94
C LEU A 44 2.27 10.39 -6.12
N GLY A 45 1.50 11.42 -5.84
CA GLY A 45 0.83 12.22 -6.87
C GLY A 45 -0.36 13.00 -6.31
N ALA A 46 -0.83 14.01 -7.04
CA ALA A 46 -2.03 14.76 -6.70
C ALA A 46 -3.29 13.87 -6.64
N ASN A 47 -4.36 14.40 -6.05
CA ASN A 47 -5.67 13.78 -6.14
C ASN A 47 -6.10 13.74 -7.62
N GLY A 48 -6.62 12.58 -8.06
CA GLY A 48 -6.97 12.37 -9.46
C GLY A 48 -5.83 11.92 -10.38
N ALA A 49 -4.58 11.87 -9.93
CA ALA A 49 -3.44 11.42 -10.75
C ALA A 49 -3.49 9.95 -11.18
N GLY A 50 -4.42 9.15 -10.66
CA GLY A 50 -4.59 7.73 -11.03
C GLY A 50 -4.10 6.72 -9.97
N LYS A 51 -3.56 7.16 -8.83
CA LYS A 51 -2.99 6.29 -7.78
C LYS A 51 -3.93 5.19 -7.30
N THR A 52 -5.13 5.56 -6.85
CA THR A 52 -6.17 4.60 -6.41
C THR A 52 -6.59 3.65 -7.54
N THR A 53 -6.62 4.13 -8.80
CA THR A 53 -6.91 3.28 -9.95
C THR A 53 -5.80 2.24 -10.16
N ALA A 54 -4.54 2.63 -10.04
CA ALA A 54 -3.40 1.72 -10.13
C ALA A 54 -3.44 0.66 -9.01
N ILE A 55 -3.65 1.05 -7.74
CA ILE A 55 -3.83 0.09 -6.63
C ILE A 55 -4.97 -0.88 -6.92
N ARG A 56 -6.14 -0.39 -7.35
CA ARG A 56 -7.30 -1.26 -7.64
C ARG A 56 -7.01 -2.26 -8.75
N MET A 57 -6.19 -1.90 -9.74
CA MET A 57 -5.73 -2.87 -10.72
C MET A 57 -4.81 -3.92 -10.09
N LEU A 58 -3.77 -3.51 -9.36
CA LEU A 58 -2.80 -4.41 -8.75
C LEU A 58 -3.41 -5.36 -7.72
N THR A 59 -4.45 -4.91 -7.01
CA THR A 59 -5.21 -5.75 -6.05
C THR A 59 -6.28 -6.62 -6.72
N GLY A 60 -6.43 -6.54 -8.04
CA GLY A 60 -7.44 -7.29 -8.78
C GLY A 60 -8.87 -6.81 -8.59
N LEU A 61 -9.10 -5.65 -7.95
CA LEU A 61 -10.44 -5.04 -7.79
C LEU A 61 -10.92 -4.39 -9.09
N LEU A 62 -10.01 -4.13 -10.02
CA LEU A 62 -10.29 -3.50 -11.30
C LEU A 62 -9.43 -4.13 -12.39
N ALA A 63 -10.05 -4.67 -13.43
CA ALA A 63 -9.29 -5.24 -14.55
C ALA A 63 -8.57 -4.13 -15.34
N PRO A 64 -7.29 -4.30 -15.73
CA PRO A 64 -6.63 -3.37 -16.64
C PRO A 64 -7.28 -3.43 -18.04
N THR A 65 -7.22 -2.32 -18.77
CA THR A 65 -7.66 -2.25 -20.18
C THR A 65 -6.57 -2.80 -21.11
N ALA A 66 -5.29 -2.57 -20.77
CA ALA A 66 -4.11 -3.06 -21.49
C ALA A 66 -2.92 -3.22 -20.53
N GLY A 67 -1.84 -3.81 -21.02
CA GLY A 67 -0.65 -4.10 -20.24
C GLY A 67 -0.80 -5.37 -19.40
N GLU A 68 0.20 -5.65 -18.57
CA GLU A 68 0.26 -6.82 -17.71
C GLU A 68 0.88 -6.48 -16.35
N ALA A 69 0.56 -7.26 -15.33
CA ALA A 69 1.23 -7.17 -14.05
C ALA A 69 1.34 -8.53 -13.37
N ARG A 70 2.37 -8.68 -12.54
CA ARG A 70 2.53 -9.77 -11.58
C ARG A 70 2.56 -9.20 -10.17
N VAL A 71 1.85 -9.83 -9.26
CA VAL A 71 1.75 -9.45 -7.86
C VAL A 71 1.97 -10.70 -7.01
N ALA A 72 2.91 -10.66 -6.09
CA ALA A 72 3.33 -11.82 -5.30
C ALA A 72 3.68 -13.06 -6.17
N GLY A 73 4.33 -12.82 -7.33
CA GLY A 73 4.69 -13.86 -8.31
C GLY A 73 3.55 -14.37 -9.18
N LEU A 74 2.29 -13.91 -8.94
CA LEU A 74 1.09 -14.37 -9.64
C LEU A 74 0.68 -13.40 -10.75
N ASP A 75 0.15 -13.95 -11.84
CA ASP A 75 -0.36 -13.16 -12.98
C ASP A 75 -1.71 -12.51 -12.66
N LEU A 76 -1.79 -11.19 -12.85
CA LEU A 76 -2.97 -10.39 -12.51
C LEU A 76 -4.23 -10.77 -13.33
N LYS A 77 -4.07 -11.25 -14.57
CA LYS A 77 -5.20 -11.57 -15.44
C LYS A 77 -5.82 -12.93 -15.12
N THR A 78 -4.99 -13.90 -14.75
CA THR A 78 -5.40 -15.30 -14.64
C THR A 78 -5.51 -15.80 -13.20
N GLN A 79 -4.85 -15.14 -12.23
CA GLN A 79 -4.71 -15.60 -10.85
C GLN A 79 -5.19 -14.56 -9.82
N THR A 80 -6.18 -13.74 -10.18
CA THR A 80 -6.67 -12.63 -9.35
C THR A 80 -7.13 -13.06 -7.95
N GLU A 81 -7.85 -14.19 -7.84
CA GLU A 81 -8.32 -14.68 -6.54
C GLU A 81 -7.16 -15.14 -5.64
N ASP A 82 -6.13 -15.75 -6.21
CA ASP A 82 -4.93 -16.15 -5.46
C ASP A 82 -4.11 -14.94 -5.03
N ILE A 83 -4.06 -13.88 -5.85
CA ILE A 83 -3.46 -12.59 -5.48
C ILE A 83 -4.16 -12.04 -4.25
N ARG A 84 -5.51 -11.95 -4.25
CA ARG A 84 -6.29 -11.40 -3.13
C ARG A 84 -6.04 -12.11 -1.80
N ARG A 85 -5.75 -13.41 -1.84
CA ARG A 85 -5.40 -14.20 -0.64
C ARG A 85 -4.00 -13.92 -0.11
N ARG A 86 -3.09 -13.39 -0.96
CA ARG A 86 -1.68 -13.14 -0.62
C ARG A 86 -1.38 -11.68 -0.29
N ILE A 87 -2.36 -10.80 -0.46
CA ILE A 87 -2.20 -9.36 -0.23
C ILE A 87 -3.10 -8.88 0.90
N GLY A 88 -2.64 -7.87 1.62
CA GLY A 88 -3.48 -7.03 2.46
C GLY A 88 -3.87 -5.76 1.70
N TYR A 89 -5.05 -5.21 1.98
CA TYR A 89 -5.49 -3.96 1.38
C TYR A 89 -6.20 -3.08 2.39
N MET A 90 -5.70 -1.86 2.55
CA MET A 90 -6.34 -0.80 3.31
C MET A 90 -6.76 0.30 2.33
N SER A 91 -8.05 0.47 2.13
CA SER A 91 -8.60 1.48 1.22
C SER A 91 -8.59 2.87 1.86
N GLN A 92 -8.60 3.92 1.03
CA GLN A 92 -8.67 5.32 1.45
C GLN A 92 -9.90 5.60 2.33
N ARG A 93 -11.05 5.01 1.98
CA ARG A 93 -12.23 5.06 2.83
C ARG A 93 -12.11 3.99 3.90
N PHE A 94 -12.43 4.35 5.14
CA PHE A 94 -12.44 3.39 6.23
C PHE A 94 -13.31 2.19 5.87
N SER A 95 -12.75 0.98 5.94
CA SER A 95 -13.35 -0.24 5.39
C SER A 95 -13.87 -1.20 6.45
N LEU A 96 -13.52 -1.01 7.73
CA LEU A 96 -14.06 -1.84 8.79
C LEU A 96 -15.49 -1.41 9.15
N TYR A 97 -16.27 -2.34 9.65
CA TYR A 97 -17.66 -2.12 10.02
C TYR A 97 -17.74 -1.38 11.36
N GLU A 98 -18.28 -0.18 11.34
CA GLU A 98 -18.36 0.70 12.52
C GLU A 98 -19.40 0.24 13.56
N ASP A 99 -20.37 -0.53 13.15
CA ASP A 99 -21.42 -1.15 13.97
C ASP A 99 -21.01 -2.50 14.58
N LEU A 100 -19.84 -3.02 14.22
CA LEU A 100 -19.22 -4.19 14.81
C LEU A 100 -18.15 -3.79 15.85
N THR A 101 -17.89 -4.68 16.81
CA THR A 101 -16.77 -4.53 17.75
C THR A 101 -15.43 -4.77 17.05
N VAL A 102 -14.34 -4.47 17.75
CA VAL A 102 -12.98 -4.75 17.26
C VAL A 102 -12.80 -6.25 17.01
N LEU A 103 -13.23 -7.12 17.93
CA LEU A 103 -13.09 -8.57 17.77
C LEU A 103 -13.99 -9.12 16.66
N GLU A 104 -15.21 -8.61 16.51
CA GLU A 104 -16.11 -9.02 15.43
C GLU A 104 -15.55 -8.65 14.06
N ASN A 105 -14.95 -7.45 13.90
CA ASN A 105 -14.25 -7.09 12.68
C ASN A 105 -13.05 -8.01 12.40
N ILE A 106 -12.22 -8.28 13.41
CA ILE A 106 -11.06 -9.18 13.25
C ILE A 106 -11.53 -10.59 12.88
N ALA A 107 -12.60 -11.10 13.50
CA ALA A 107 -13.16 -12.41 13.18
C ALA A 107 -13.70 -12.48 11.74
N LEU A 108 -14.43 -11.45 11.32
CA LEU A 108 -14.99 -11.36 9.97
C LEU A 108 -13.87 -11.38 8.91
N TYR A 109 -12.88 -10.49 9.03
CA TYR A 109 -11.79 -10.43 8.08
C TYR A 109 -10.88 -11.65 8.15
N GLY A 110 -10.63 -12.19 9.34
CA GLY A 110 -9.92 -13.46 9.52
C GLY A 110 -10.58 -14.61 8.74
N GLY A 111 -11.90 -14.70 8.84
CA GLY A 111 -12.69 -15.67 8.06
C GLY A 111 -12.60 -15.44 6.54
N ILE A 112 -12.67 -14.17 6.09
CA ILE A 112 -12.50 -13.81 4.67
C ILE A 112 -11.11 -14.24 4.16
N TYR A 113 -10.07 -14.08 4.97
CA TYR A 113 -8.70 -14.49 4.64
C TYR A 113 -8.44 -16.00 4.83
N GLY A 114 -9.45 -16.76 5.29
CA GLY A 114 -9.38 -18.21 5.44
C GLY A 114 -8.61 -18.69 6.67
N LEU A 115 -8.48 -17.84 7.69
CA LEU A 115 -7.89 -18.23 8.97
C LEU A 115 -8.86 -19.13 9.76
N THR A 116 -8.30 -20.08 10.51
CA THR A 116 -9.07 -20.90 11.45
C THR A 116 -9.51 -20.11 12.69
N ASP A 117 -10.57 -20.54 13.36
CA ASP A 117 -11.06 -19.90 14.60
C ASP A 117 -9.97 -19.79 15.66
N ARG A 118 -9.06 -20.77 15.74
CA ARG A 118 -7.92 -20.76 16.65
C ARG A 118 -6.92 -19.65 16.29
N GLU A 119 -6.54 -19.55 15.00
CA GLU A 119 -5.64 -18.49 14.53
C GLU A 119 -6.25 -17.11 14.75
N ILE A 120 -7.54 -16.94 14.44
CA ILE A 120 -8.28 -15.70 14.68
C ILE A 120 -8.20 -15.33 16.16
N LYS A 121 -8.48 -16.24 17.07
CA LYS A 121 -8.47 -16.01 18.51
C LYS A 121 -7.05 -15.60 19.01
N ASP A 122 -6.03 -16.33 18.58
CA ASP A 122 -4.65 -16.09 19.00
C ASP A 122 -4.14 -14.74 18.47
N ARG A 123 -4.40 -14.44 17.18
CA ARG A 123 -3.99 -13.18 16.52
C ARG A 123 -4.79 -11.99 17.04
N SER A 124 -6.09 -12.13 17.29
CA SER A 124 -6.92 -11.08 17.91
C SER A 124 -6.38 -10.67 19.28
N SER A 125 -6.10 -11.65 20.13
CA SER A 125 -5.57 -11.39 21.47
C SER A 125 -4.22 -10.68 21.44
N ALA A 126 -3.36 -11.03 20.50
CA ALA A 126 -2.07 -10.37 20.28
C ALA A 126 -2.27 -8.94 19.77
N MET A 127 -3.16 -8.73 18.79
CA MET A 127 -3.46 -7.43 18.19
C MET A 127 -4.03 -6.45 19.23
N LEU A 128 -5.02 -6.86 20.03
CA LEU A 128 -5.59 -6.03 21.10
C LEU A 128 -4.52 -5.56 22.09
N ARG A 129 -3.65 -6.48 22.52
CA ARG A 129 -2.53 -6.12 23.43
C ARG A 129 -1.56 -5.13 22.77
N THR A 130 -1.18 -5.37 21.52
CA THR A 130 -0.22 -4.52 20.80
C THR A 130 -0.76 -3.12 20.56
N LEU A 131 -2.03 -3.01 20.20
CA LEU A 131 -2.68 -1.73 19.98
C LEU A 131 -3.18 -1.06 21.27
N GLY A 132 -3.25 -1.79 22.40
CA GLY A 132 -3.84 -1.26 23.63
C GLY A 132 -5.33 -0.97 23.50
N LEU A 133 -6.04 -1.76 22.66
CA LEU A 133 -7.48 -1.62 22.45
C LEU A 133 -8.27 -2.60 23.30
N SER A 134 -9.46 -2.15 23.74
CA SER A 134 -10.53 -3.00 24.28
C SER A 134 -11.42 -3.48 23.12
N ASP A 135 -12.33 -4.42 23.44
CA ASP A 135 -13.36 -4.85 22.49
C ASP A 135 -14.56 -3.91 22.49
N ASP A 136 -14.34 -2.69 21.99
CA ASP A 136 -15.36 -1.67 21.83
C ASP A 136 -15.89 -1.64 20.39
N LEU A 137 -17.05 -0.98 20.20
CA LEU A 137 -17.56 -0.69 18.85
C LEU A 137 -16.56 0.16 18.07
N VAL A 138 -16.21 -0.28 16.85
CA VAL A 138 -15.24 0.42 16.01
C VAL A 138 -15.68 1.84 15.71
N GLY A 139 -16.99 2.10 15.59
CA GLY A 139 -17.54 3.43 15.39
C GLY A 139 -17.16 4.45 16.47
N ARG A 140 -16.89 4.00 17.71
CA ARG A 140 -16.50 4.84 18.85
C ARG A 140 -15.02 5.19 18.91
N LEU A 141 -14.18 4.48 18.15
CA LEU A 141 -12.74 4.72 18.14
C LEU A 141 -12.41 6.05 17.46
N PRO A 142 -11.45 6.82 17.98
CA PRO A 142 -10.86 7.95 17.26
C PRO A 142 -10.27 7.52 15.91
N LEU A 143 -10.25 8.43 14.93
CA LEU A 143 -9.82 8.14 13.55
C LEU A 143 -8.45 7.44 13.48
N GLY A 144 -7.46 7.93 14.23
CA GLY A 144 -6.12 7.33 14.25
C GLY A 144 -6.11 5.88 14.75
N TRP A 145 -6.96 5.52 15.70
CA TRP A 145 -7.11 4.15 16.16
C TRP A 145 -7.83 3.27 15.14
N LYS A 146 -8.86 3.81 14.48
CA LYS A 146 -9.54 3.16 13.36
C LYS A 146 -8.54 2.79 12.27
N GLN A 147 -7.65 3.72 11.89
CA GLN A 147 -6.64 3.46 10.86
C GLN A 147 -5.60 2.43 11.28
N LYS A 148 -5.09 2.50 12.52
CA LYS A 148 -4.19 1.48 13.06
C LYS A 148 -4.83 0.10 13.09
N LEU A 149 -6.10 0.02 13.47
CA LEU A 149 -6.85 -1.23 13.46
C LEU A 149 -7.02 -1.76 12.02
N ALA A 150 -7.42 -0.91 11.06
CA ALA A 150 -7.59 -1.30 9.66
C ALA A 150 -6.28 -1.82 9.05
N PHE A 151 -5.16 -1.16 9.32
CA PHE A 151 -3.85 -1.64 8.90
C PHE A 151 -3.49 -2.98 9.54
N SER A 152 -3.73 -3.15 10.84
CA SER A 152 -3.45 -4.41 11.53
C SER A 152 -4.31 -5.55 11.02
N VAL A 153 -5.58 -5.29 10.68
CA VAL A 153 -6.48 -6.25 10.05
C VAL A 153 -6.00 -6.62 8.63
N ALA A 154 -5.51 -5.64 7.85
CA ALA A 154 -4.93 -5.91 6.53
C ALA A 154 -3.67 -6.81 6.60
N LEU A 155 -2.97 -6.83 7.74
CA LEU A 155 -1.82 -7.69 8.00
C LEU A 155 -2.17 -9.01 8.72
N LEU A 156 -3.44 -9.23 9.07
CA LEU A 156 -3.88 -10.32 9.95
C LEU A 156 -3.47 -11.72 9.45
N HIS A 157 -3.48 -11.94 8.15
CA HIS A 157 -3.14 -13.22 7.49
C HIS A 157 -1.67 -13.29 7.03
N GLU A 158 -0.81 -12.36 7.49
CA GLU A 158 0.62 -12.29 7.15
C GLU A 158 0.87 -12.23 5.63
N PRO A 159 0.29 -11.24 4.94
CA PRO A 159 0.40 -11.12 3.49
C PRO A 159 1.85 -10.86 3.05
N ALA A 160 2.20 -11.33 1.83
CA ALA A 160 3.47 -11.00 1.21
C ALA A 160 3.58 -9.50 0.86
N ILE A 161 2.44 -8.89 0.53
CA ILE A 161 2.36 -7.47 0.14
C ILE A 161 1.15 -6.84 0.82
N VAL A 162 1.31 -5.63 1.36
CA VAL A 162 0.19 -4.80 1.81
C VAL A 162 0.10 -3.54 0.97
N PHE A 163 -1.10 -3.25 0.45
CA PHE A 163 -1.44 -2.03 -0.26
C PHE A 163 -2.17 -1.07 0.67
N LEU A 164 -1.67 0.16 0.77
CA LEU A 164 -2.20 1.21 1.63
C LEU A 164 -2.58 2.42 0.78
N ASP A 165 -3.87 2.70 0.67
CA ASP A 165 -4.36 3.81 -0.15
C ASP A 165 -4.62 5.04 0.73
N GLU A 166 -3.67 5.99 0.75
CA GLU A 166 -3.68 7.22 1.54
C GLU A 166 -3.94 6.98 3.05
N PRO A 167 -3.19 6.09 3.71
CA PRO A 167 -3.54 5.57 5.03
C PRO A 167 -3.47 6.60 6.15
N THR A 168 -2.74 7.70 5.94
CA THR A 168 -2.48 8.76 6.93
C THR A 168 -3.36 9.99 6.71
N GLY A 169 -4.32 9.90 5.79
CA GLY A 169 -5.24 11.00 5.50
C GLY A 169 -6.07 11.42 6.71
N GLY A 170 -6.03 12.72 7.07
CA GLY A 170 -6.84 13.29 8.13
C GLY A 170 -6.42 12.99 9.57
N VAL A 171 -5.26 12.33 9.80
CA VAL A 171 -4.73 12.12 11.14
C VAL A 171 -3.73 13.19 11.54
N ASP A 172 -3.60 13.39 12.86
CA ASP A 172 -2.63 14.31 13.42
C ASP A 172 -1.17 13.84 13.21
N PRO A 173 -0.16 14.73 13.32
CA PRO A 173 1.23 14.38 13.04
C PRO A 173 1.80 13.27 13.96
N ILE A 174 1.35 13.17 15.21
CA ILE A 174 1.83 12.14 16.15
C ILE A 174 1.31 10.77 15.70
N THR A 175 0.01 10.69 15.41
CA THR A 175 -0.61 9.47 14.89
C THR A 175 0.00 9.05 13.56
N ARG A 176 0.30 10.01 12.66
CA ARG A 176 0.99 9.74 11.39
C ARG A 176 2.34 9.09 11.61
N ARG A 177 3.16 9.64 12.51
CA ARG A 177 4.47 9.07 12.84
C ARG A 177 4.36 7.64 13.37
N GLN A 178 3.44 7.40 14.31
CA GLN A 178 3.19 6.06 14.85
C GLN A 178 2.72 5.07 13.77
N PHE A 179 1.95 5.55 12.78
CA PHE A 179 1.52 4.72 11.66
C PHE A 179 2.73 4.30 10.78
N TRP A 180 3.65 5.22 10.51
CA TRP A 180 4.89 4.91 9.80
C TRP A 180 5.81 3.93 10.57
N GLU A 181 5.85 4.03 11.90
CA GLU A 181 6.54 3.03 12.74
C GLU A 181 5.93 1.63 12.57
N MET A 182 4.61 1.53 12.44
CA MET A 182 3.93 0.25 12.15
C MET A 182 4.26 -0.27 10.74
N ILE A 183 4.34 0.61 9.74
CA ILE A 183 4.78 0.27 8.36
C ILE A 183 6.19 -0.33 8.41
N TYR A 184 7.14 0.34 9.05
CA TYR A 184 8.52 -0.17 9.17
C TYR A 184 8.58 -1.50 9.91
N ALA A 185 7.78 -1.67 10.96
CA ALA A 185 7.70 -2.95 11.66
C ALA A 185 7.14 -4.08 10.79
N ALA A 186 6.24 -3.80 9.84
CA ALA A 186 5.76 -4.77 8.87
C ALA A 186 6.84 -5.10 7.83
N ALA A 187 7.51 -4.09 7.27
CA ALA A 187 8.60 -4.27 6.30
C ALA A 187 9.77 -5.06 6.90
N ALA A 188 10.16 -4.77 8.16
CA ALA A 188 11.20 -5.50 8.88
C ALA A 188 10.87 -7.00 9.08
N ARG A 189 9.59 -7.39 9.01
CA ARG A 189 9.14 -8.79 9.02
C ARG A 189 9.08 -9.43 7.62
N GLY A 190 9.47 -8.67 6.58
CA GLY A 190 9.52 -9.13 5.20
C GLY A 190 8.26 -8.83 4.38
N THR A 191 7.25 -8.13 4.93
CA THR A 191 6.09 -7.70 4.15
C THR A 191 6.48 -6.54 3.25
N THR A 192 6.23 -6.64 1.95
CA THR A 192 6.37 -5.51 1.02
C THR A 192 5.23 -4.52 1.25
N VAL A 193 5.55 -3.23 1.34
CA VAL A 193 4.54 -2.19 1.56
C VAL A 193 4.45 -1.29 0.34
N PHE A 194 3.26 -1.25 -0.28
CA PHE A 194 2.94 -0.31 -1.34
C PHE A 194 1.99 0.75 -0.80
N VAL A 195 2.48 1.98 -0.64
CA VAL A 195 1.69 3.06 -0.04
C VAL A 195 1.47 4.19 -1.04
N THR A 196 0.20 4.62 -1.20
CA THR A 196 -0.10 5.87 -1.93
C THR A 196 -0.23 7.02 -0.95
N THR A 197 0.22 8.18 -1.37
CA THR A 197 0.03 9.42 -0.62
C THR A 197 0.02 10.62 -1.55
N HIS A 198 -0.62 11.68 -1.13
CA HIS A 198 -0.51 13.01 -1.73
C HIS A 198 0.33 13.96 -0.86
N TYR A 199 0.84 13.49 0.27
CA TYR A 199 1.77 14.22 1.15
C TYR A 199 3.20 13.98 0.69
N MET A 200 3.87 15.00 0.15
CA MET A 200 5.22 14.87 -0.40
C MET A 200 6.30 14.68 0.67
N ASP A 201 6.04 15.11 1.90
CA ASP A 201 6.90 14.85 3.05
C ASP A 201 6.97 13.36 3.43
N GLU A 202 5.93 12.58 3.13
CA GLU A 202 5.92 11.13 3.35
C GLU A 202 6.85 10.37 2.38
N ALA A 203 7.26 10.99 1.30
CA ALA A 203 8.26 10.42 0.39
C ALA A 203 9.57 10.04 1.08
N GLU A 204 9.99 10.84 2.06
CA GLU A 204 11.24 10.62 2.81
C GLU A 204 11.18 9.37 3.70
N TYR A 205 9.99 8.81 3.92
CA TYR A 205 9.78 7.57 4.69
C TYR A 205 9.81 6.31 3.83
N CYS A 206 9.91 6.44 2.50
CA CYS A 206 9.91 5.33 1.57
C CYS A 206 11.34 4.99 1.10
N ASP A 207 11.61 3.70 0.86
CA ASP A 207 12.88 3.27 0.26
C ASP A 207 13.02 3.80 -1.17
N ARG A 208 11.95 3.66 -1.95
CA ARG A 208 11.83 4.23 -3.30
C ARG A 208 10.43 4.81 -3.49
N ILE A 209 10.35 5.78 -4.39
CA ILE A 209 9.12 6.44 -4.74
C ILE A 209 8.92 6.51 -6.26
N SER A 210 7.66 6.53 -6.65
CA SER A 210 7.21 6.89 -7.99
C SER A 210 6.31 8.11 -7.89
N ILE A 211 6.55 9.13 -8.71
CA ILE A 211 5.69 10.31 -8.80
C ILE A 211 4.81 10.20 -10.04
N MET A 212 3.50 10.17 -9.79
CA MET A 212 2.47 10.05 -10.83
C MET A 212 1.86 11.41 -11.14
N VAL A 213 1.83 11.76 -12.42
CA VAL A 213 1.20 12.97 -12.97
C VAL A 213 0.35 12.56 -14.16
N ASP A 214 -0.90 13.00 -14.22
CA ASP A 214 -1.83 12.75 -15.35
C ASP A 214 -1.88 11.30 -15.84
N GLY A 215 -1.95 10.37 -14.91
CA GLY A 215 -2.05 8.93 -15.23
C GLY A 215 -0.72 8.25 -15.58
N ARG A 216 0.41 8.96 -15.59
CA ARG A 216 1.74 8.46 -15.97
C ARG A 216 2.74 8.55 -14.84
N ILE A 217 3.74 7.68 -14.84
CA ILE A 217 4.91 7.81 -13.97
C ILE A 217 5.86 8.84 -14.59
N ALA A 218 5.96 10.02 -13.96
CA ALA A 218 6.85 11.08 -14.40
C ALA A 218 8.31 10.82 -14.01
N THR A 219 8.54 10.23 -12.84
CA THR A 219 9.88 9.85 -12.37
C THR A 219 9.79 8.79 -11.27
N MET A 220 10.88 8.02 -11.07
CA MET A 220 10.98 6.99 -10.02
C MET A 220 12.43 6.84 -9.57
N GLY A 221 12.65 6.60 -8.28
CA GLY A 221 13.96 6.40 -7.66
C GLY A 221 13.90 6.53 -6.15
N THR A 222 15.02 6.47 -5.45
CA THR A 222 15.08 6.84 -4.04
C THR A 222 14.84 8.35 -3.87
N PRO A 223 14.30 8.82 -2.74
CA PRO A 223 14.11 10.25 -2.51
C PRO A 223 15.40 11.06 -2.70
N LEU A 224 16.53 10.51 -2.27
CA LEU A 224 17.84 11.16 -2.42
C LEU A 224 18.26 11.30 -3.89
N GLU A 225 18.26 10.18 -4.63
CA GLU A 225 18.59 10.17 -6.07
C GLU A 225 17.72 11.13 -6.88
N LEU A 226 16.43 11.22 -6.55
CA LEU A 226 15.51 12.11 -7.24
C LEU A 226 15.81 13.58 -6.94
N LYS A 227 16.11 13.94 -5.67
CA LYS A 227 16.53 15.30 -5.30
C LYS A 227 17.83 15.70 -6.02
N GLU A 228 18.80 14.81 -6.08
CA GLU A 228 20.05 15.05 -6.79
C GLU A 228 19.86 15.20 -8.31
N LYS A 229 19.16 14.22 -8.92
CA LYS A 229 18.90 14.18 -10.37
C LYS A 229 18.21 15.45 -10.89
N TRP A 230 17.25 15.95 -10.10
CA TRP A 230 16.45 17.12 -10.49
C TRP A 230 16.97 18.44 -9.93
N ASN A 231 18.06 18.39 -9.14
CA ASN A 231 18.66 19.53 -8.45
C ASN A 231 17.60 20.34 -7.68
N VAL A 232 16.91 19.68 -6.77
CA VAL A 232 15.86 20.25 -5.91
C VAL A 232 16.12 19.94 -4.44
N PRO A 233 15.75 20.81 -3.50
CA PRO A 233 15.96 20.58 -2.07
C PRO A 233 14.97 19.59 -1.45
N SER A 234 13.80 19.37 -2.10
CA SER A 234 12.73 18.52 -1.56
C SER A 234 11.93 17.82 -2.65
N ILE A 235 11.24 16.75 -2.27
CA ILE A 235 10.29 16.03 -3.16
C ILE A 235 9.07 16.90 -3.46
N ASP A 236 8.68 17.80 -2.55
CA ASP A 236 7.59 18.75 -2.80
C ASP A 236 7.93 19.70 -3.98
N GLU A 237 9.14 20.27 -4.00
CA GLU A 237 9.58 21.09 -5.13
C GLU A 237 9.69 20.31 -6.43
N LEU A 238 10.16 19.06 -6.37
CA LEU A 238 10.18 18.18 -7.53
C LEU A 238 8.78 17.97 -8.08
N PHE A 239 7.83 17.66 -7.21
CA PHE A 239 6.43 17.45 -7.60
C PHE A 239 5.84 18.68 -8.28
N VAL A 240 6.05 19.88 -7.71
CA VAL A 240 5.58 21.15 -8.32
C VAL A 240 6.17 21.36 -9.71
N ARG A 241 7.44 21.04 -9.93
CA ARG A 241 8.09 21.15 -11.26
C ARG A 241 7.45 20.19 -12.26
N LEU A 242 7.26 18.93 -11.86
CA LEU A 242 6.67 17.90 -12.73
C LEU A 242 5.21 18.22 -13.09
N ALA A 243 4.42 18.70 -12.12
CA ALA A 243 3.01 19.07 -12.33
C ALA A 243 2.81 20.32 -13.21
N ARG A 244 3.84 21.18 -13.35
CA ARG A 244 3.80 22.35 -14.23
C ARG A 244 4.28 22.05 -15.65
N ALA A 245 5.00 20.96 -15.84
CA ALA A 245 5.55 20.55 -17.14
C ALA A 245 4.62 19.63 -17.95
N SER A 246 3.54 19.15 -17.33
CA SER A 246 2.45 18.34 -17.92
C SER A 246 1.24 19.25 -18.33
#